data_eb6e6d4efb61919f90df442d92abed8d
#
_entry.id   eb6e6d4efb61919f90df442d92abed8d
#
_cell.length_a   1.000
_cell.length_b   1.000
_cell.length_c   1.000
_cell.angle_alpha   90.00
_cell.angle_beta   90.00
_cell.angle_gamma   90.00
#
_symmetry.space_group_name_H-M   'P 1'
#
loop_
_entity.id
_entity.type
_entity.pdbx_description
1 polymer ?
#
loop_
_entity_poly.entity_id
_entity_poly.type
_entity_poly.pdbx_seq_one_letter_code
_entity_poly.pdbx_strand_id
1 'polypeptide(L)'
;MKFLKAEFKHQDLRRSVVQLLTADIKQINIYEANYGAELGNHFHKGTLEYFYVIRGVLKYNNKGTVKRGDLFLPNLEEKHTLKVLSDKATFMTFLTNPYNKENPDVWK
;
A
#
# COMPACT_ATOMS: atom_id res chain seq x y z
N MET A 1 6.10 -9.99 2.83
CA MET A 1 5.24 -9.22 1.90
C MET A 1 4.98 -10.05 0.67
N LYS A 2 3.78 -10.00 0.17
CA LYS A 2 3.46 -10.68 -1.09
C LYS A 2 2.80 -9.70 -2.04
N PHE A 3 3.12 -9.83 -3.33
CA PHE A 3 2.38 -9.17 -4.39
C PHE A 3 1.09 -9.91 -4.66
N LEU A 4 0.04 -9.15 -4.93
CA LEU A 4 -1.28 -9.68 -5.25
C LEU A 4 -1.63 -9.34 -6.69
N LYS A 5 -2.42 -10.20 -7.32
CA LYS A 5 -3.00 -9.90 -8.62
C LYS A 5 -4.36 -9.25 -8.42
N ALA A 6 -4.68 -8.25 -9.23
CA ALA A 6 -6.02 -7.70 -9.26
C ALA A 6 -7.02 -8.81 -9.61
N GLU A 7 -8.20 -8.76 -8.99
CA GLU A 7 -9.22 -9.78 -9.20
C GLU A 7 -9.78 -9.78 -10.61
N PHE A 8 -9.86 -8.60 -11.22
CA PHE A 8 -10.45 -8.43 -12.53
C PHE A 8 -9.89 -7.20 -13.22
N LYS A 9 -9.66 -7.32 -14.53
CA LYS A 9 -9.26 -6.20 -15.38
C LYS A 9 -10.10 -6.22 -16.65
N HIS A 10 -10.54 -5.04 -17.09
CA HIS A 10 -11.23 -4.87 -18.35
C HIS A 10 -10.77 -3.59 -19.02
N GLN A 11 -10.58 -3.66 -20.33
CA GLN A 11 -10.24 -2.49 -21.14
C GLN A 11 -11.02 -2.52 -22.45
N ASP A 12 -11.59 -1.39 -22.80
CA ASP A 12 -12.18 -1.18 -24.12
C ASP A 12 -11.81 0.21 -24.62
N LEU A 13 -12.41 0.64 -25.75
CA LEU A 13 -12.07 1.93 -26.35
C LEU A 13 -12.44 3.14 -25.48
N ARG A 14 -13.33 2.94 -24.51
CA ARG A 14 -13.82 4.03 -23.66
C ARG A 14 -13.06 4.11 -22.35
N ARG A 15 -12.58 2.97 -21.81
CA ARG A 15 -12.09 2.93 -20.43
C ARG A 15 -11.25 1.70 -20.16
N SER A 16 -10.52 1.78 -19.05
CA SER A 16 -9.99 0.60 -18.39
C SER A 16 -10.55 0.53 -16.96
N VAL A 17 -10.79 -0.67 -16.49
CA VAL A 17 -11.27 -0.92 -15.13
C VAL A 17 -10.38 -1.97 -14.49
N VAL A 18 -9.93 -1.69 -13.30
CA VAL A 18 -9.17 -2.66 -12.49
C VAL A 18 -9.91 -2.85 -11.18
N GLN A 19 -10.41 -4.07 -10.96
CA GLN A 19 -10.97 -4.43 -9.67
C GLN A 19 -9.84 -5.01 -8.83
N LEU A 20 -9.41 -4.27 -7.82
CA LEU A 20 -8.19 -4.58 -7.08
C LEU A 20 -8.37 -5.77 -6.15
N LEU A 21 -9.37 -5.69 -5.26
CA LEU A 21 -9.55 -6.70 -4.24
C LEU A 21 -10.96 -6.59 -3.65
N THR A 22 -11.39 -7.67 -3.02
CA THR A 22 -12.59 -7.69 -2.20
C THR A 22 -12.17 -8.12 -0.80
N ALA A 23 -12.43 -7.27 0.18
CA ALA A 23 -12.10 -7.54 1.58
C ALA A 23 -12.97 -6.63 2.46
N ASP A 24 -13.03 -6.95 3.74
CA ASP A 24 -13.73 -6.11 4.72
C ASP A 24 -12.82 -4.93 5.10
N ILE A 25 -12.86 -3.91 4.28
CA ILE A 25 -12.02 -2.71 4.44
C ILE A 25 -12.76 -1.68 5.27
N LYS A 26 -12.10 -1.18 6.31
CA LYS A 26 -12.70 -0.21 7.24
C LYS A 26 -12.06 1.16 7.18
N GLN A 27 -10.90 1.29 6.53
CA GLN A 27 -10.25 2.58 6.35
C GLN A 27 -9.45 2.57 5.07
N ILE A 28 -9.53 3.67 4.32
CA ILE A 28 -8.79 3.87 3.07
C ILE A 28 -8.03 5.19 3.20
N ASN A 29 -6.74 5.15 2.88
CA ASN A 29 -5.90 6.34 2.88
C ASN A 29 -5.27 6.54 1.50
N ILE A 30 -5.05 7.79 1.13
CA ILE A 30 -4.25 8.17 -0.03
C ILE A 30 -3.03 8.92 0.49
N TYR A 31 -1.85 8.52 0.01
CA TYR A 31 -0.58 9.17 0.33
C TYR A 31 -0.01 9.80 -0.92
N GLU A 32 0.45 11.03 -0.78
CA GLU A 32 1.27 11.71 -1.78
C GLU A 32 2.57 12.09 -1.09
N ALA A 33 3.69 11.65 -1.63
CA ALA A 33 4.97 11.82 -0.98
C ALA A 33 6.03 12.28 -1.98
N ASN A 34 6.97 13.06 -1.50
CA ASN A 34 8.03 13.65 -2.31
C ASN A 34 9.28 12.78 -2.31
N TYR A 35 10.15 13.00 -3.28
CA TYR A 35 11.42 12.31 -3.40
C TYR A 35 12.15 12.26 -2.05
N GLY A 36 12.65 11.07 -1.72
CA GLY A 36 13.44 10.84 -0.51
C GLY A 36 12.65 10.61 0.76
N ALA A 37 11.33 10.84 0.74
CA ALA A 37 10.51 10.59 1.93
C ALA A 37 10.54 9.12 2.32
N GLU A 38 10.68 8.88 3.61
CA GLU A 38 10.60 7.55 4.20
C GLU A 38 9.33 7.45 5.02
N LEU A 39 8.51 6.44 4.74
CA LEU A 39 7.19 6.26 5.33
C LEU A 39 7.10 4.88 5.97
N GLY A 40 6.30 4.79 7.04
CA GLY A 40 6.10 3.53 7.74
C GLY A 40 7.13 3.32 8.83
N ASN A 41 8.02 2.35 8.65
CA ASN A 41 8.98 1.90 9.65
C ASN A 41 8.26 1.34 10.89
N HIS A 42 7.21 0.58 10.63
CA HIS A 42 6.37 -0.01 11.67
C HIS A 42 5.76 -1.32 11.19
N PHE A 43 5.07 -2.00 12.07
CA PHE A 43 4.31 -3.21 11.74
C PHE A 43 2.97 -3.23 12.47
N HIS A 44 2.09 -4.11 12.02
CA HIS A 44 0.77 -4.32 12.61
C HIS A 44 0.65 -5.76 13.09
N LYS A 45 -0.10 -5.97 14.15
CA LYS A 45 -0.32 -7.30 14.71
C LYS A 45 -1.67 -7.89 14.34
N GLY A 46 -2.69 -7.06 14.18
CA GLY A 46 -4.04 -7.50 13.89
C GLY A 46 -4.69 -6.84 12.70
N THR A 47 -4.05 -5.86 12.09
CA THR A 47 -4.59 -5.12 10.95
C THR A 47 -3.83 -5.50 9.68
N LEU A 48 -4.55 -5.95 8.66
CA LEU A 48 -3.98 -6.09 7.33
C LEU A 48 -4.04 -4.75 6.63
N GLU A 49 -2.92 -4.35 6.05
CA GLU A 49 -2.82 -3.10 5.28
C GLU A 49 -2.39 -3.45 3.86
N TYR A 50 -3.34 -3.34 2.92
CA TYR A 50 -3.08 -3.53 1.49
C TYR A 50 -2.59 -2.21 0.90
N PHE A 51 -1.59 -2.29 0.01
CA PHE A 51 -1.02 -1.14 -0.67
C PHE A 51 -1.25 -1.23 -2.16
N TYR A 52 -1.62 -0.12 -2.78
CA TYR A 52 -1.72 -0.01 -4.24
C TYR A 52 -1.01 1.25 -4.70
N VAL A 53 -0.02 1.09 -5.59
CA VAL A 53 0.73 2.24 -6.11
C VAL A 53 0.04 2.80 -7.34
N ILE A 54 -0.33 4.08 -7.26
CA ILE A 54 -0.98 4.80 -8.36
C ILE A 54 0.07 5.43 -9.27
N ARG A 55 1.15 5.97 -8.69
CA ARG A 55 2.19 6.69 -9.43
C ARG A 55 3.50 6.64 -8.68
N GLY A 56 4.60 6.58 -9.43
CA GLY A 56 5.93 6.68 -8.85
C GLY A 56 6.56 5.34 -8.57
N VAL A 57 7.76 5.39 -7.99
CA VAL A 57 8.56 4.23 -7.62
C VAL A 57 9.01 4.38 -6.18
N LEU A 58 8.80 3.32 -5.39
CA LEU A 58 9.20 3.30 -3.99
C LEU A 58 10.05 2.06 -3.72
N LYS A 59 10.97 2.20 -2.80
CA LYS A 59 11.80 1.08 -2.32
C LYS A 59 11.11 0.49 -1.08
N TYR A 60 10.94 -0.82 -1.08
CA TYR A 60 10.33 -1.55 0.02
C TYR A 60 11.40 -2.26 0.84
N ASN A 61 11.55 -1.89 2.11
CA ASN A 61 12.46 -2.53 3.08
C ASN A 61 13.89 -2.71 2.57
N ASN A 62 14.39 -1.84 1.71
CA ASN A 62 15.72 -1.96 1.09
C ASN A 62 15.93 -3.28 0.31
N LYS A 63 14.85 -3.94 -0.08
CA LYS A 63 14.94 -5.23 -0.78
C LYS A 63 14.58 -5.16 -2.25
N GLY A 64 13.63 -4.34 -2.61
CA GLY A 64 13.17 -4.22 -3.97
C GLY A 64 12.32 -2.98 -4.13
N THR A 65 11.77 -2.80 -5.32
CA THR A 65 10.95 -1.65 -5.63
C THR A 65 9.51 -2.06 -5.89
N VAL A 66 8.61 -1.14 -5.56
CA VAL A 66 7.20 -1.21 -5.95
C VAL A 66 6.91 0.01 -6.82
N LYS A 67 6.02 -0.13 -7.79
CA LYS A 67 5.75 0.89 -8.79
C LYS A 67 4.29 0.89 -9.19
N ARG A 68 3.92 1.83 -10.03
CA ARG A 68 2.55 1.97 -10.54
C ARG A 68 1.95 0.63 -10.92
N GLY A 69 0.77 0.35 -10.39
CA GLY A 69 0.02 -0.87 -10.66
C GLY A 69 0.31 -2.02 -9.71
N ASP A 70 1.30 -1.88 -8.85
CA ASP A 70 1.59 -2.92 -7.87
C ASP A 70 0.59 -2.88 -6.72
N LEU A 71 0.03 -4.04 -6.43
CA LEU A 71 -0.82 -4.30 -5.27
C LEU A 71 -0.08 -5.28 -4.38
N PHE A 72 0.11 -4.94 -3.12
CA PHE A 72 0.88 -5.82 -2.23
C PHE A 72 0.39 -5.75 -0.79
N LEU A 73 0.76 -6.77 -0.04
CA LEU A 73 0.35 -6.94 1.35
C LEU A 73 1.53 -7.36 2.21
N PRO A 74 2.01 -6.50 3.10
CA PRO A 74 2.95 -6.92 4.15
C PRO A 74 2.30 -7.96 5.06
N ASN A 75 3.08 -8.92 5.52
CA ASN A 75 2.58 -9.90 6.48
C ASN A 75 2.31 -9.22 7.82
N LEU A 76 1.43 -9.81 8.62
CA LEU A 76 1.28 -9.37 10.01
C LEU A 76 2.63 -9.49 10.70
N GLU A 77 2.94 -8.51 11.54
CA GLU A 77 4.19 -8.40 12.28
C GLU A 77 5.44 -8.19 11.41
N GLU A 78 5.28 -8.08 10.10
CA GLU A 78 6.38 -7.71 9.21
C GLU A 78 6.55 -6.19 9.22
N LYS A 79 7.70 -5.72 9.69
CA LYS A 79 8.04 -4.30 9.66
C LYS A 79 8.18 -3.85 8.21
N HIS A 80 7.55 -2.75 7.86
CA HIS A 80 7.61 -2.23 6.49
C HIS A 80 8.03 -0.76 6.47
N THR A 81 8.85 -0.43 5.49
CA THR A 81 9.33 0.92 5.24
C THR A 81 9.28 1.15 3.73
N LEU A 82 8.75 2.29 3.34
CA LEU A 82 8.72 2.73 1.96
C LEU A 82 9.55 3.99 1.81
N LYS A 83 10.43 4.01 0.82
CA LYS A 83 11.22 5.20 0.47
C LYS A 83 10.92 5.60 -0.95
N VAL A 84 10.56 6.85 -1.15
CA VAL A 84 10.24 7.40 -2.47
C VAL A 84 11.52 7.59 -3.27
N LEU A 85 11.60 6.93 -4.43
CA LEU A 85 12.76 7.00 -5.33
C LEU A 85 12.52 7.91 -6.53
N SER A 86 11.27 8.07 -6.95
CA SER A 86 10.88 8.99 -8.02
C SER A 86 10.71 10.41 -7.48
N ASP A 87 10.43 11.37 -8.36
CA ASP A 87 10.16 12.74 -7.94
C ASP A 87 9.01 12.80 -6.94
N LYS A 88 7.93 12.10 -7.25
CA LYS A 88 6.76 11.96 -6.38
C LYS A 88 6.25 10.54 -6.44
N ALA A 89 5.52 10.13 -5.42
CA ALA A 89 4.79 8.89 -5.41
C ALA A 89 3.40 9.10 -4.81
N THR A 90 2.43 8.41 -5.39
CA THR A 90 1.05 8.40 -4.89
C THR A 90 0.63 6.95 -4.71
N PHE A 91 0.15 6.61 -3.55
CA PHE A 91 -0.34 5.26 -3.28
C PHE A 91 -1.51 5.28 -2.31
N MET A 92 -2.28 4.21 -2.33
CA MET A 92 -3.41 4.03 -1.43
C MET A 92 -3.13 2.87 -0.49
N THR A 93 -3.69 2.96 0.71
CA THR A 93 -3.72 1.84 1.63
C THR A 93 -5.15 1.52 2.03
N PHE A 94 -5.43 0.23 2.22
CA PHE A 94 -6.74 -0.30 2.57
C PHE A 94 -6.55 -1.14 3.83
N LEU A 95 -7.17 -0.71 4.93
CA LEU A 95 -6.96 -1.31 6.24
C LEU A 95 -8.20 -2.08 6.68
N THR A 96 -7.99 -3.26 7.25
CA THR A 96 -9.07 -4.10 7.76
C THR A 96 -9.59 -3.67 9.12
N ASN A 97 -8.85 -2.81 9.82
CA ASN A 97 -9.30 -2.16 11.04
C ASN A 97 -9.02 -0.66 10.96
N PRO A 98 -9.92 0.19 11.48
CA PRO A 98 -9.64 1.62 11.51
C PRO A 98 -8.51 1.93 12.49
N TYR A 99 -7.76 2.99 12.20
CA TYR A 99 -6.76 3.49 13.14
C TYR A 99 -7.46 3.96 14.40
N ASN A 100 -7.03 3.44 15.54
CA ASN A 100 -7.54 3.84 16.85
C ASN A 100 -6.45 4.64 17.56
N LYS A 101 -6.67 5.93 17.71
CA LYS A 101 -5.68 6.85 18.29
C LYS A 101 -5.32 6.49 19.72
N GLU A 102 -6.27 5.93 20.48
CA GLU A 102 -6.07 5.61 21.90
C GLU A 102 -5.46 4.24 22.10
N ASN A 103 -5.62 3.34 21.14
CA ASN A 103 -5.06 2.00 21.19
C ASN A 103 -4.62 1.58 19.80
N PRO A 104 -3.58 2.22 19.24
CA PRO A 104 -3.17 1.95 17.87
C PRO A 104 -2.50 0.60 17.71
N ASP A 105 -2.86 -0.11 16.62
CA ASP A 105 -2.16 -1.33 16.21
C ASP A 105 -0.99 -0.94 15.30
N VAL A 106 -0.09 -0.14 15.85
CA VAL A 106 1.12 0.33 15.18
C VAL A 106 2.29 0.14 16.12
N TRP A 107 3.28 -0.65 15.70
CA TRP A 107 4.41 -1.06 16.51
C TRP A 107 5.73 -0.78 15.80
N LYS A 108 6.76 -0.50 16.54
CA LYS A 108 8.08 -0.18 15.97
C LYS A 108 9.16 -1.24 16.32
#